data_37322f887c36a9c49bf6a2918c685602
#
_entry.id   37322f887c36a9c49bf6a2918c685602
#
_cell.length_a   1.000
_cell.length_b   1.000
_cell.length_c   1.000
_cell.angle_alpha   90.00
_cell.angle_beta   90.00
_cell.angle_gamma   90.00
#
_symmetry.space_group_name_H-M   'P 1'
#
loop_
_entity.id
_entity.type
_entity.pdbx_description
1 polymer ?
#
loop_
_entity_poly.entity_id
_entity_poly.type
_entity_poly.pdbx_seq_one_letter_code
_entity_poly.pdbx_strand_id
1 'polypeptide(L)'
;MNLENYFISQFSNTHIGDDGALIDGVVYSKDAFFENVHFKTSWMSYYQIAQKAMLVNISDAIAMNAQPKYALLSVAMPSDISKSQMQELANGFKDIAKKYKVEIIGGDTISNTKLDITVTIVSITTKPLKRVGTKENYLVAHTGKIGKSKKDLSKLMNLGSIHKKSKFVNIELREKFVSISSRLLSSGMDISDGLFSDLEKLASANKIGFKFSKKISKSIACSGEEYEMLVTFDKRDKKAMIRRAIQSRTKLTIFAKTIRNKYINRCKSHHFKR
;
A
#
# COMPACT_ATOMS: atom_id res chain seq x y z
N MET A 1 -3.91 23.46 0.26
CA MET A 1 -2.90 22.38 0.38
C MET A 1 -3.18 21.70 1.71
N ASN A 2 -3.21 20.36 1.80
CA ASN A 2 -3.35 19.69 3.07
C ASN A 2 -2.00 19.75 3.84
N LEU A 3 -2.02 19.47 5.17
CA LEU A 3 -0.84 19.58 6.01
C LEU A 3 0.29 18.61 5.63
N GLU A 4 -0.06 17.42 5.15
CA GLU A 4 0.88 16.42 4.65
C GLU A 4 1.63 16.95 3.43
N ASN A 5 0.90 17.40 2.41
CA ASN A 5 1.50 17.97 1.21
C ASN A 5 2.34 19.23 1.52
N TYR A 6 1.92 20.02 2.50
CA TYR A 6 2.72 21.16 2.96
C TYR A 6 4.04 20.70 3.55
N PHE A 7 4.00 19.71 4.47
CA PHE A 7 5.21 19.20 5.09
C PHE A 7 6.16 18.57 4.06
N ILE A 8 5.64 17.72 3.16
CA ILE A 8 6.46 17.09 2.10
C ILE A 8 7.08 18.15 1.18
N SER A 9 6.38 19.24 0.89
CA SER A 9 6.89 20.32 0.01
C SER A 9 8.09 21.09 0.60
N GLN A 10 8.39 20.92 1.89
CA GLN A 10 9.60 21.50 2.49
C GLN A 10 10.87 20.74 2.08
N PHE A 11 10.75 19.55 1.52
CA PHE A 11 11.88 18.73 1.05
C PHE A 11 11.92 18.76 -0.48
N SER A 12 12.94 19.37 -1.04
CA SER A 12 13.10 19.50 -2.50
C SER A 12 14.13 18.49 -3.00
N ASN A 13 13.63 17.38 -3.58
CA ASN A 13 14.48 16.43 -4.31
C ASN A 13 13.64 15.63 -5.34
N THR A 14 14.34 14.92 -6.23
CA THR A 14 13.72 14.17 -7.34
C THR A 14 13.29 12.76 -6.98
N HIS A 15 13.54 12.30 -5.76
CA HIS A 15 13.25 10.93 -5.31
C HIS A 15 11.89 10.81 -4.61
N ILE A 16 11.30 11.93 -4.19
CA ILE A 16 9.99 11.97 -3.54
C ILE A 16 8.89 11.98 -4.61
N GLY A 17 7.84 11.16 -4.39
CA GLY A 17 6.64 11.20 -5.22
C GLY A 17 6.13 9.85 -5.70
N ASP A 18 6.88 8.78 -5.49
CA ASP A 18 6.45 7.39 -5.71
C ASP A 18 6.17 6.68 -4.36
N ASP A 19 5.87 5.38 -4.38
CA ASP A 19 5.64 4.57 -3.17
C ASP A 19 6.95 4.30 -2.40
N GLY A 20 8.10 4.54 -3.01
CA GLY A 20 9.41 4.49 -2.40
C GLY A 20 10.42 5.32 -3.20
N ALA A 21 11.55 5.65 -2.59
CA ALA A 21 12.65 6.34 -3.26
C ALA A 21 13.47 5.37 -4.10
N LEU A 22 13.65 5.67 -5.38
CA LEU A 22 14.51 4.90 -6.29
C LEU A 22 15.88 5.58 -6.43
N ILE A 23 16.95 4.89 -6.03
CA ILE A 23 18.33 5.35 -6.14
C ILE A 23 19.17 4.18 -6.67
N ASP A 24 19.80 4.32 -7.82
CA ASP A 24 20.72 3.33 -8.43
C ASP A 24 20.17 1.90 -8.50
N GLY A 25 18.88 1.74 -8.85
CA GLY A 25 18.23 0.44 -8.94
C GLY A 25 17.77 -0.13 -7.59
N VAL A 26 18.01 0.58 -6.50
CA VAL A 26 17.54 0.24 -5.16
C VAL A 26 16.32 1.08 -4.81
N VAL A 27 15.27 0.43 -4.33
CA VAL A 27 14.04 1.07 -3.83
C VAL A 27 14.05 1.02 -2.31
N TYR A 28 13.92 2.18 -1.70
CA TYR A 28 13.78 2.39 -0.26
C TYR A 28 12.34 2.78 0.04
N SER A 29 11.60 1.96 0.76
CA SER A 29 10.27 2.28 1.24
C SER A 29 10.22 2.25 2.76
N LYS A 30 9.39 3.12 3.35
CA LYS A 30 9.27 3.26 4.80
C LYS A 30 7.89 3.77 5.18
N ASP A 31 7.21 2.98 5.99
CA ASP A 31 5.94 3.33 6.61
C ASP A 31 5.98 3.22 8.13
N ALA A 32 5.11 3.99 8.74
CA ALA A 32 4.79 3.93 10.16
C ALA A 32 3.53 3.07 10.38
N PHE A 33 3.55 2.24 11.42
CA PHE A 33 2.41 1.43 11.84
C PHE A 33 2.22 1.58 13.35
N PHE A 34 1.41 2.56 13.74
CA PHE A 34 1.31 3.08 15.11
C PHE A 34 0.00 2.69 15.77
N GLU A 35 0.08 2.33 17.06
CA GLU A 35 -1.09 2.04 17.87
C GLU A 35 -1.99 3.28 18.02
N ASN A 36 -3.31 3.03 17.99
CA ASN A 36 -4.37 4.05 17.97
C ASN A 36 -4.43 4.93 16.71
N VAL A 37 -3.53 4.71 15.74
CA VAL A 37 -3.58 5.30 14.40
C VAL A 37 -3.99 4.25 13.39
N HIS A 38 -3.27 3.14 13.31
CA HIS A 38 -3.48 2.07 12.32
C HIS A 38 -4.11 0.81 12.92
N PHE A 39 -3.94 0.59 14.20
CA PHE A 39 -4.48 -0.58 14.92
C PHE A 39 -4.73 -0.27 16.39
N LYS A 40 -5.40 -1.19 17.09
CA LYS A 40 -5.42 -1.31 18.54
C LYS A 40 -4.99 -2.71 18.93
N THR A 41 -4.27 -2.85 20.02
CA THR A 41 -3.86 -4.15 20.58
C THR A 41 -5.05 -5.02 20.95
N SER A 42 -6.22 -4.44 21.19
CA SER A 42 -7.50 -5.14 21.38
C SER A 42 -8.12 -5.69 20.08
N TRP A 43 -7.66 -5.27 18.91
CA TRP A 43 -8.19 -5.69 17.61
C TRP A 43 -7.43 -6.84 16.97
N MET A 44 -6.13 -6.94 17.28
CA MET A 44 -5.19 -7.86 16.65
C MET A 44 -4.20 -8.39 17.68
N SER A 45 -3.77 -9.65 17.53
CA SER A 45 -2.65 -10.18 18.32
C SER A 45 -1.34 -9.49 17.94
N TYR A 46 -0.35 -9.53 18.83
CA TYR A 46 0.99 -8.99 18.56
C TYR A 46 1.62 -9.61 17.31
N TYR A 47 1.39 -10.91 17.11
CA TYR A 47 1.79 -11.62 15.88
C TYR A 47 1.18 -11.00 14.62
N GLN A 48 -0.13 -10.73 14.60
CA GLN A 48 -0.83 -10.13 13.47
C GLN A 48 -0.40 -8.68 13.22
N ILE A 49 -0.14 -7.91 14.30
CA ILE A 49 0.36 -6.54 14.21
C ILE A 49 1.71 -6.52 13.50
N ALA A 50 2.65 -7.37 13.92
CA ALA A 50 3.97 -7.49 13.29
C ALA A 50 3.88 -7.92 11.82
N GLN A 51 3.01 -8.89 11.50
CA GLN A 51 2.78 -9.31 10.12
C GLN A 51 2.27 -8.15 9.26
N LYS A 52 1.28 -7.42 9.75
CA LYS A 52 0.70 -6.30 9.00
C LYS A 52 1.71 -5.16 8.84
N ALA A 53 2.48 -4.81 9.87
CA ALA A 53 3.54 -3.81 9.78
C ALA A 53 4.57 -4.12 8.69
N MET A 54 4.98 -5.38 8.54
CA MET A 54 5.86 -5.80 7.45
C MET A 54 5.16 -5.72 6.09
N LEU A 55 3.91 -6.19 6.01
CA LEU A 55 3.18 -6.28 4.73
C LEU A 55 2.90 -4.92 4.13
N VAL A 56 2.56 -3.90 4.93
CA VAL A 56 2.28 -2.54 4.41
C VAL A 56 3.53 -1.96 3.75
N ASN A 57 4.70 -2.14 4.36
CA ASN A 57 5.98 -1.68 3.81
C ASN A 57 6.46 -2.49 2.59
N ILE A 58 6.22 -3.80 2.58
CA ILE A 58 6.51 -4.64 1.41
C ILE A 58 5.57 -4.30 0.25
N SER A 59 4.34 -3.80 0.54
CA SER A 59 3.39 -3.34 -0.49
C SER A 59 4.00 -2.28 -1.39
N ASP A 60 4.64 -1.27 -0.83
CA ASP A 60 5.32 -0.20 -1.58
C ASP A 60 6.40 -0.73 -2.52
N ALA A 61 7.24 -1.63 -2.01
CA ALA A 61 8.28 -2.26 -2.81
C ALA A 61 7.68 -3.03 -4.01
N ILE A 62 6.63 -3.80 -3.76
CA ILE A 62 5.92 -4.55 -4.81
C ILE A 62 5.22 -3.59 -5.78
N ALA A 63 4.63 -2.50 -5.28
CA ALA A 63 3.98 -1.49 -6.10
C ALA A 63 4.96 -0.87 -7.11
N MET A 64 6.21 -0.71 -6.72
CA MET A 64 7.29 -0.25 -7.57
C MET A 64 7.96 -1.36 -8.41
N ASN A 65 7.38 -2.57 -8.48
CA ASN A 65 7.98 -3.73 -9.14
C ASN A 65 9.41 -4.01 -8.65
N ALA A 66 9.63 -3.85 -7.35
CA ALA A 66 10.91 -4.15 -6.72
C ALA A 66 10.82 -5.44 -5.90
N GLN A 67 11.92 -6.17 -5.82
CA GLN A 67 12.07 -7.36 -5.01
C GLN A 67 12.61 -6.97 -3.64
N PRO A 68 11.85 -7.10 -2.56
CA PRO A 68 12.34 -6.86 -1.20
C PRO A 68 13.54 -7.75 -0.89
N LYS A 69 14.54 -7.20 -0.21
CA LYS A 69 15.76 -7.92 0.18
C LYS A 69 16.04 -7.80 1.67
N TYR A 70 16.03 -6.59 2.19
CA TYR A 70 16.38 -6.33 3.58
C TYR A 70 15.31 -5.50 4.27
N ALA A 71 15.20 -5.68 5.59
CA ALA A 71 14.36 -4.88 6.47
C ALA A 71 15.14 -4.35 7.67
N LEU A 72 14.86 -3.10 8.03
CA LEU A 72 15.26 -2.48 9.29
C LEU A 72 13.99 -2.18 10.09
N LEU A 73 13.96 -2.58 11.35
CA LEU A 73 12.80 -2.45 12.24
C LEU A 73 13.11 -1.44 13.34
N SER A 74 12.25 -0.42 13.52
CA SER A 74 12.26 0.34 14.78
C SER A 74 10.96 0.04 15.52
N VAL A 75 11.08 -0.46 16.75
CA VAL A 75 9.94 -0.92 17.56
C VAL A 75 9.99 -0.23 18.92
N ALA A 76 9.04 0.67 19.15
CA ALA A 76 8.82 1.27 20.46
C ALA A 76 7.69 0.49 21.16
N MET A 77 7.97 -0.05 22.34
CA MET A 77 7.07 -0.98 23.05
C MET A 77 6.69 -0.42 24.44
N PRO A 78 5.45 -0.70 24.92
CA PRO A 78 5.09 -0.42 26.30
C PRO A 78 6.07 -1.07 27.28
N SER A 79 6.43 -0.36 28.37
CA SER A 79 7.38 -0.85 29.36
C SER A 79 6.91 -2.10 30.11
N ASP A 80 5.61 -2.35 30.12
CA ASP A 80 4.95 -3.52 30.73
C ASP A 80 4.69 -4.68 29.75
N ILE A 81 5.18 -4.58 28.50
CA ILE A 81 5.05 -5.67 27.53
C ILE A 81 5.71 -6.95 28.03
N SER A 82 5.00 -8.06 27.96
CA SER A 82 5.53 -9.35 28.39
C SER A 82 6.50 -9.97 27.36
N LYS A 83 7.40 -10.84 27.84
CA LYS A 83 8.28 -11.63 26.96
C LYS A 83 7.50 -12.46 25.93
N SER A 84 6.32 -12.97 26.29
CA SER A 84 5.45 -13.72 25.39
C SER A 84 4.94 -12.84 24.24
N GLN A 85 4.50 -11.61 24.54
CA GLN A 85 4.05 -10.65 23.52
C GLN A 85 5.19 -10.21 22.60
N MET A 86 6.40 -10.00 23.15
CA MET A 86 7.60 -9.74 22.33
C MET A 86 7.91 -10.92 21.40
N GLN A 87 7.76 -12.16 21.90
CA GLN A 87 7.97 -13.36 21.08
C GLN A 87 6.93 -13.46 19.95
N GLU A 88 5.67 -13.12 20.22
CA GLU A 88 4.64 -13.06 19.18
C GLU A 88 4.98 -12.03 18.09
N LEU A 89 5.41 -10.81 18.47
CA LEU A 89 5.89 -9.81 17.53
C LEU A 89 7.03 -10.36 16.66
N ALA A 90 8.06 -10.91 17.32
CA ALA A 90 9.21 -11.46 16.62
C ALA A 90 8.83 -12.58 15.64
N ASN A 91 7.91 -13.46 16.02
CA ASN A 91 7.43 -14.54 15.16
C ASN A 91 6.64 -13.99 13.96
N GLY A 92 5.80 -12.97 14.18
CA GLY A 92 5.07 -12.31 13.09
C GLY A 92 5.99 -11.67 12.05
N PHE A 93 7.04 -10.96 12.48
CA PHE A 93 8.07 -10.40 11.60
C PHE A 93 8.81 -11.49 10.83
N LYS A 94 9.28 -12.55 11.53
CA LYS A 94 10.03 -13.66 10.93
C LYS A 94 9.24 -14.40 9.86
N ASP A 95 7.94 -14.64 10.07
CA ASP A 95 7.11 -15.37 9.12
C ASP A 95 6.91 -14.60 7.82
N ILE A 96 6.69 -13.29 7.90
CA ILE A 96 6.59 -12.44 6.69
C ILE A 96 7.95 -12.30 6.02
N ALA A 97 9.02 -12.10 6.79
CA ALA A 97 10.38 -12.07 6.27
C ALA A 97 10.71 -13.34 5.49
N LYS A 98 10.42 -14.51 6.06
CA LYS A 98 10.58 -15.81 5.38
C LYS A 98 9.74 -15.92 4.12
N LYS A 99 8.46 -15.53 4.19
CA LYS A 99 7.52 -15.61 3.06
C LYS A 99 7.99 -14.79 1.86
N TYR A 100 8.51 -13.58 2.08
CA TYR A 100 8.96 -12.67 1.02
C TYR A 100 10.47 -12.71 0.80
N LYS A 101 11.19 -13.63 1.48
CA LYS A 101 12.65 -13.78 1.39
C LYS A 101 13.39 -12.48 1.72
N VAL A 102 12.92 -11.79 2.75
CA VAL A 102 13.51 -10.57 3.31
C VAL A 102 14.38 -10.95 4.50
N GLU A 103 15.58 -10.43 4.57
CA GLU A 103 16.45 -10.55 5.74
C GLU A 103 16.25 -9.32 6.65
N ILE A 104 15.98 -9.56 7.93
CA ILE A 104 15.93 -8.50 8.94
C ILE A 104 17.36 -8.25 9.40
N ILE A 105 17.93 -7.11 9.02
CA ILE A 105 19.38 -6.82 9.19
C ILE A 105 19.66 -5.90 10.36
N GLY A 106 18.65 -5.42 11.08
CA GLY A 106 18.82 -4.56 12.25
C GLY A 106 17.64 -3.66 12.51
N GLY A 107 17.89 -2.64 13.28
CA GLY A 107 16.89 -1.64 13.68
C GLY A 107 17.16 -1.09 15.06
N ASP A 108 16.12 -0.58 15.70
CA ASP A 108 16.18 0.00 17.05
C ASP A 108 15.00 -0.47 17.89
N THR A 109 15.21 -0.59 19.22
CA THR A 109 14.18 -1.01 20.16
C THR A 109 14.22 -0.12 21.38
N ILE A 110 13.11 0.57 21.64
CA ILE A 110 12.99 1.52 22.75
C ILE A 110 11.72 1.28 23.57
N SER A 111 11.69 1.81 24.78
CA SER A 111 10.47 1.85 25.62
C SER A 111 9.60 3.04 25.21
N ASN A 112 8.27 2.85 25.26
CA ASN A 112 7.26 3.87 24.96
C ASN A 112 5.99 3.60 25.81
N THR A 113 4.98 4.43 25.65
CA THR A 113 3.64 4.22 26.24
C THR A 113 2.71 3.40 25.37
N LYS A 114 3.06 3.22 24.08
CA LYS A 114 2.28 2.51 23.06
C LYS A 114 3.20 1.67 22.20
N LEU A 115 2.59 0.73 21.47
CA LEU A 115 3.30 -0.05 20.46
C LEU A 115 3.35 0.73 19.14
N ASP A 116 4.50 1.28 18.81
CA ASP A 116 4.75 1.98 17.57
C ASP A 116 5.85 1.28 16.77
N ILE A 117 5.57 0.98 15.53
CA ILE A 117 6.46 0.22 14.64
C ILE A 117 6.75 1.06 13.41
N THR A 118 8.00 1.14 13.00
CA THR A 118 8.36 1.56 11.65
C THR A 118 9.22 0.50 11.00
N VAL A 119 8.99 0.29 9.71
CA VAL A 119 9.78 -0.66 8.93
C VAL A 119 10.37 0.08 7.74
N THR A 120 11.64 -0.14 7.47
CA THR A 120 12.28 0.29 6.23
C THR A 120 12.59 -0.96 5.41
N ILE A 121 12.09 -1.01 4.17
CA ILE A 121 12.39 -2.09 3.23
C ILE A 121 13.37 -1.59 2.19
N VAL A 122 14.46 -2.33 2.02
CA VAL A 122 15.45 -2.13 0.95
C VAL A 122 15.21 -3.19 -0.11
N SER A 123 14.93 -2.75 -1.34
CA SER A 123 14.50 -3.62 -2.45
C SER A 123 15.30 -3.33 -3.69
N ILE A 124 15.38 -4.27 -4.63
CA ILE A 124 16.08 -4.09 -5.90
C ILE A 124 15.09 -4.21 -7.07
N THR A 125 15.31 -3.39 -8.09
CA THR A 125 14.53 -3.46 -9.33
C THR A 125 15.39 -3.10 -10.53
N THR A 126 15.14 -3.80 -11.65
CA THR A 126 15.71 -3.44 -12.96
C THR A 126 14.69 -2.70 -13.83
N LYS A 127 13.42 -2.72 -13.42
CA LYS A 127 12.32 -2.11 -14.15
C LYS A 127 11.29 -1.52 -13.17
N PRO A 128 11.57 -0.35 -12.60
CA PRO A 128 10.68 0.26 -11.63
C PRO A 128 9.34 0.63 -12.26
N LEU A 129 8.26 0.32 -11.57
CA LEU A 129 6.94 0.85 -11.85
C LEU A 129 6.76 2.12 -11.02
N LYS A 130 6.44 3.22 -11.68
CA LYS A 130 6.28 4.55 -11.05
C LYS A 130 4.86 5.05 -11.17
N ARG A 131 4.51 6.07 -10.41
CA ARG A 131 3.22 6.80 -10.56
C ARG A 131 3.14 7.58 -11.85
N VAL A 132 4.28 7.94 -12.46
CA VAL A 132 4.38 8.64 -13.75
C VAL A 132 4.43 7.66 -14.93
N GLY A 133 4.06 8.13 -16.14
CA GLY A 133 4.14 7.35 -17.38
C GLY A 133 2.80 7.09 -18.06
N THR A 134 1.71 7.49 -17.42
CA THR A 134 0.36 7.36 -17.98
C THR A 134 0.08 8.41 -19.05
N LYS A 135 -0.47 7.96 -20.19
CA LYS A 135 -0.90 8.83 -21.29
C LYS A 135 -2.43 8.89 -21.38
N GLU A 136 -2.93 9.81 -22.17
CA GLU A 136 -4.36 9.90 -22.49
C GLU A 136 -4.86 8.61 -23.18
N ASN A 137 -6.13 8.25 -22.96
CA ASN A 137 -6.79 7.04 -23.47
C ASN A 137 -6.25 5.71 -22.94
N TYR A 138 -5.42 5.71 -21.88
CA TYR A 138 -5.02 4.49 -21.19
C TYR A 138 -6.16 3.97 -20.31
N LEU A 139 -6.20 2.65 -20.13
CA LEU A 139 -7.14 2.00 -19.22
C LEU A 139 -6.61 2.09 -17.78
N VAL A 140 -7.55 2.28 -16.86
CA VAL A 140 -7.29 2.33 -15.41
C VAL A 140 -7.96 1.13 -14.76
N ALA A 141 -7.21 0.40 -13.98
CA ALA A 141 -7.70 -0.79 -13.30
C ALA A 141 -7.17 -0.89 -11.87
N HIS A 142 -7.90 -1.63 -11.03
CA HIS A 142 -7.40 -2.09 -9.76
C HIS A 142 -7.42 -3.62 -9.67
N THR A 143 -6.53 -4.17 -8.87
CA THR A 143 -6.55 -5.59 -8.52
C THR A 143 -7.55 -5.89 -7.40
N GLY A 144 -7.86 -7.16 -7.20
CA GLY A 144 -8.62 -7.70 -6.09
C GLY A 144 -10.00 -7.10 -5.85
N LYS A 145 -10.40 -7.09 -4.59
CA LYS A 145 -11.66 -6.48 -4.10
C LYS A 145 -11.30 -5.35 -3.14
N ILE A 146 -11.87 -4.17 -3.34
CA ILE A 146 -11.72 -3.00 -2.48
C ILE A 146 -12.99 -2.73 -1.66
N GLY A 147 -12.89 -1.94 -0.59
CA GLY A 147 -13.99 -1.59 0.30
C GLY A 147 -14.19 -2.53 1.49
N LYS A 148 -13.38 -3.59 1.61
CA LYS A 148 -13.47 -4.54 2.73
C LYS A 148 -12.77 -4.03 3.98
N SER A 149 -11.63 -3.41 3.85
CA SER A 149 -10.84 -2.91 4.97
C SER A 149 -11.64 -1.91 5.81
N LYS A 150 -12.28 -0.93 5.17
CA LYS A 150 -13.17 0.02 5.84
C LYS A 150 -14.37 -0.64 6.52
N LYS A 151 -14.96 -1.66 5.89
CA LYS A 151 -16.08 -2.40 6.49
C LYS A 151 -15.66 -3.11 7.77
N ASP A 152 -14.49 -3.74 7.75
CA ASP A 152 -13.92 -4.45 8.90
C ASP A 152 -13.52 -3.46 10.01
N LEU A 153 -12.88 -2.34 9.65
CA LEU A 153 -12.58 -1.25 10.58
C LEU A 153 -13.84 -0.68 11.25
N SER A 154 -14.92 -0.45 10.49
CA SER A 154 -16.18 0.03 11.06
C SER A 154 -16.76 -0.94 12.08
N LYS A 155 -16.65 -2.26 11.87
CA LYS A 155 -17.08 -3.26 12.86
C LYS A 155 -16.24 -3.16 14.14
N LEU A 156 -14.91 -3.09 14.00
CA LEU A 156 -14.00 -2.99 15.15
C LEU A 156 -14.23 -1.70 15.96
N MET A 157 -14.47 -0.57 15.28
CA MET A 157 -14.79 0.68 15.95
C MET A 157 -16.12 0.67 16.71
N ASN A 158 -17.07 -0.16 16.27
CA ASN A 158 -18.36 -0.40 16.96
C ASN A 158 -18.29 -1.63 17.90
N LEU A 159 -17.13 -1.95 18.46
CA LEU A 159 -16.91 -3.03 19.41
C LEU A 159 -17.27 -4.43 18.88
N GLY A 160 -17.42 -4.58 17.57
CA GLY A 160 -17.63 -5.88 16.93
C GLY A 160 -16.32 -6.62 16.70
N SER A 161 -16.42 -7.85 16.27
CA SER A 161 -15.27 -8.70 15.92
C SER A 161 -15.16 -8.91 14.41
N ILE A 162 -13.96 -9.18 13.95
CA ILE A 162 -13.66 -9.55 12.57
C ILE A 162 -12.99 -10.92 12.51
N HIS A 163 -13.14 -11.60 11.39
CA HIS A 163 -12.48 -12.88 11.20
C HIS A 163 -10.95 -12.68 11.11
N LYS A 164 -10.15 -13.55 11.74
CA LYS A 164 -8.68 -13.49 11.72
C LYS A 164 -8.03 -13.50 10.33
N LYS A 165 -8.77 -13.96 9.31
CA LYS A 165 -8.37 -13.90 7.88
C LYS A 165 -9.04 -12.73 7.14
N SER A 166 -9.60 -11.73 7.85
CA SER A 166 -10.17 -10.57 7.18
C SER A 166 -9.09 -9.77 6.47
N LYS A 167 -9.47 -9.00 5.45
CA LYS A 167 -8.54 -8.19 4.68
C LYS A 167 -7.87 -7.11 5.54
N PHE A 168 -8.56 -6.61 6.57
CA PHE A 168 -7.99 -5.63 7.50
C PHE A 168 -6.76 -6.17 8.24
N VAL A 169 -6.73 -7.47 8.54
CA VAL A 169 -5.61 -8.14 9.25
C VAL A 169 -4.65 -8.78 8.27
N ASN A 170 -5.19 -9.53 7.29
CA ASN A 170 -4.40 -10.37 6.38
C ASN A 170 -4.40 -9.80 4.97
N ILE A 171 -3.36 -9.01 4.68
CA ILE A 171 -3.15 -8.38 3.39
C ILE A 171 -2.56 -9.41 2.41
N GLU A 172 -3.11 -9.47 1.21
CA GLU A 172 -2.59 -10.28 0.10
C GLU A 172 -1.96 -9.37 -0.96
N LEU A 173 -0.64 -9.33 -0.99
CA LEU A 173 0.10 -8.51 -1.95
C LEU A 173 0.12 -9.11 -3.35
N ARG A 174 0.21 -8.28 -4.38
CA ARG A 174 0.07 -8.65 -5.79
C ARG A 174 1.41 -8.81 -6.53
N GLU A 175 2.43 -9.29 -5.83
CA GLU A 175 3.80 -9.48 -6.34
C GLU A 175 3.82 -10.18 -7.72
N LYS A 176 3.20 -11.36 -7.82
CA LYS A 176 3.17 -12.13 -9.07
C LYS A 176 2.50 -11.35 -10.20
N PHE A 177 1.38 -10.66 -9.92
CA PHE A 177 0.70 -9.85 -10.93
C PHE A 177 1.57 -8.72 -11.45
N VAL A 178 2.18 -7.95 -10.54
CA VAL A 178 3.05 -6.82 -10.90
C VAL A 178 4.25 -7.31 -11.72
N SER A 179 4.96 -8.32 -11.24
CA SER A 179 6.15 -8.86 -11.89
C SER A 179 5.88 -9.33 -13.33
N ILE A 180 4.87 -10.19 -13.55
CA ILE A 180 4.58 -10.69 -14.90
C ILE A 180 3.93 -9.66 -15.82
N SER A 181 3.36 -8.58 -15.26
CA SER A 181 2.70 -7.51 -16.02
C SER A 181 3.58 -6.29 -16.25
N SER A 182 4.75 -6.19 -15.63
CA SER A 182 5.61 -5.00 -15.56
C SER A 182 5.95 -4.41 -16.93
N ARG A 183 5.99 -5.23 -18.01
CA ARG A 183 6.25 -4.74 -19.39
C ARG A 183 5.04 -4.08 -20.04
N LEU A 184 3.84 -4.30 -19.53
CA LEU A 184 2.59 -3.78 -20.06
C LEU A 184 2.04 -2.62 -19.21
N LEU A 185 2.51 -2.51 -17.96
CA LEU A 185 2.11 -1.44 -17.05
C LEU A 185 2.83 -0.14 -17.40
N SER A 186 2.09 0.95 -17.43
CA SER A 186 2.62 2.30 -17.73
C SER A 186 2.85 3.10 -16.47
N SER A 187 1.97 2.98 -15.50
CA SER A 187 2.13 3.50 -14.14
C SER A 187 1.37 2.63 -13.15
N GLY A 188 1.75 2.73 -11.91
CA GLY A 188 1.08 2.01 -10.83
C GLY A 188 1.50 2.52 -9.47
N MET A 189 0.69 2.17 -8.48
CA MET A 189 0.90 2.37 -7.06
C MET A 189 0.00 1.39 -6.29
N ASP A 190 0.21 1.24 -5.01
CA ASP A 190 -0.77 0.54 -4.17
C ASP A 190 -1.94 1.46 -3.75
N ILE A 191 -3.01 0.85 -3.22
CA ILE A 191 -4.18 1.57 -2.71
C ILE A 191 -4.10 1.57 -1.18
N SER A 192 -3.47 2.59 -0.62
CA SER A 192 -3.29 2.79 0.82
C SER A 192 -4.28 3.80 1.39
N ASP A 193 -4.50 4.95 0.76
CA ASP A 193 -5.42 6.01 1.20
C ASP A 193 -6.83 5.86 0.66
N GLY A 194 -7.03 4.86 -0.19
CA GLY A 194 -8.28 4.59 -0.88
C GLY A 194 -8.29 5.06 -2.32
N LEU A 195 -9.01 4.31 -3.15
CA LEU A 195 -8.97 4.43 -4.61
C LEU A 195 -9.08 5.87 -5.13
N PHE A 196 -9.97 6.71 -4.57
CA PHE A 196 -10.15 8.08 -5.06
C PHE A 196 -9.02 9.01 -4.63
N SER A 197 -8.43 8.81 -3.45
CA SER A 197 -7.27 9.57 -2.98
C SER A 197 -6.01 9.19 -3.78
N ASP A 198 -5.82 7.91 -4.04
CA ASP A 198 -4.67 7.42 -4.79
C ASP A 198 -4.79 7.74 -6.30
N LEU A 199 -6.01 7.80 -6.84
CA LEU A 199 -6.26 8.37 -8.18
C LEU A 199 -5.86 9.84 -8.26
N GLU A 200 -6.01 10.64 -7.20
CA GLU A 200 -5.57 12.04 -7.18
C GLU A 200 -4.05 12.17 -7.29
N LYS A 201 -3.31 11.31 -6.57
CA LYS A 201 -1.85 11.25 -6.67
C LYS A 201 -1.41 10.90 -8.10
N LEU A 202 -2.02 9.87 -8.69
CA LEU A 202 -1.73 9.44 -10.06
C LEU A 202 -2.13 10.49 -11.10
N ALA A 203 -3.27 11.16 -10.91
CA ALA A 203 -3.74 12.25 -11.76
C ALA A 203 -2.78 13.45 -11.75
N SER A 204 -2.33 13.83 -10.56
CA SER A 204 -1.40 14.96 -10.37
C SER A 204 -0.04 14.68 -11.01
N ALA A 205 0.49 13.46 -10.81
CA ALA A 205 1.78 13.06 -11.38
C ALA A 205 1.80 13.04 -12.92
N ASN A 206 0.64 12.82 -13.57
CA ASN A 206 0.54 12.68 -15.03
C ASN A 206 -0.25 13.82 -15.70
N LYS A 207 -0.79 14.77 -14.94
CA LYS A 207 -1.65 15.89 -15.44
C LYS A 207 -2.85 15.39 -16.25
N ILE A 208 -3.56 14.37 -15.72
CA ILE A 208 -4.70 13.70 -16.35
C ILE A 208 -5.93 13.68 -15.44
N GLY A 209 -7.05 13.34 -16.02
CA GLY A 209 -8.28 12.97 -15.30
C GLY A 209 -8.79 11.61 -15.75
N PHE A 210 -9.98 11.25 -15.29
CA PHE A 210 -10.54 9.93 -15.53
C PHE A 210 -12.00 9.99 -15.99
N LYS A 211 -12.31 9.23 -17.05
CA LYS A 211 -13.68 8.91 -17.46
C LYS A 211 -14.04 7.54 -16.93
N PHE A 212 -14.87 7.49 -15.90
CA PHE A 212 -15.31 6.25 -15.28
C PHE A 212 -16.29 5.49 -16.19
N SER A 213 -16.07 4.21 -16.37
CA SER A 213 -16.97 3.28 -17.08
C SER A 213 -17.89 2.51 -16.13
N LYS A 214 -17.62 2.58 -14.82
CA LYS A 214 -18.40 1.95 -13.75
C LYS A 214 -18.60 2.94 -12.61
N LYS A 215 -19.81 2.95 -12.04
CA LYS A 215 -20.08 3.72 -10.81
C LYS A 215 -19.46 2.98 -9.62
N ILE A 216 -18.62 3.68 -8.87
CA ILE A 216 -18.01 3.17 -7.64
C ILE A 216 -18.58 4.01 -6.49
N SER A 217 -19.17 3.34 -5.50
CA SER A 217 -19.73 4.05 -4.35
C SER A 217 -18.62 4.73 -3.53
N LYS A 218 -18.93 5.89 -2.96
CA LYS A 218 -17.97 6.65 -2.15
C LYS A 218 -17.44 5.83 -0.97
N SER A 219 -18.27 4.99 -0.36
CA SER A 219 -17.85 4.12 0.75
C SER A 219 -16.77 3.12 0.35
N ILE A 220 -16.83 2.57 -0.87
CA ILE A 220 -15.83 1.66 -1.42
C ILE A 220 -14.59 2.45 -1.87
N ALA A 221 -14.79 3.54 -2.60
CA ALA A 221 -13.70 4.31 -3.19
C ALA A 221 -12.82 5.05 -2.16
N CYS A 222 -13.40 5.40 -0.99
CA CYS A 222 -12.67 6.03 0.11
C CYS A 222 -12.31 5.00 1.22
N SER A 223 -12.17 3.73 0.88
CA SER A 223 -11.67 2.71 1.79
C SER A 223 -10.15 2.68 1.70
N GLY A 224 -9.47 3.13 2.75
CA GLY A 224 -8.03 3.01 2.88
C GLY A 224 -7.59 1.60 3.29
N GLU A 225 -6.29 1.39 3.36
CA GLU A 225 -5.63 0.14 3.76
C GLU A 225 -6.08 -1.09 2.95
N GLU A 226 -6.32 -0.92 1.66
CA GLU A 226 -6.72 -2.00 0.77
C GLU A 226 -5.53 -2.79 0.21
N TYR A 227 -4.37 -2.14 0.02
CA TYR A 227 -3.12 -2.72 -0.48
C TYR A 227 -3.30 -3.58 -1.75
N GLU A 228 -4.25 -3.15 -2.58
CA GLU A 228 -4.40 -3.63 -3.95
C GLU A 228 -3.67 -2.69 -4.89
N MET A 229 -3.30 -3.17 -6.07
CA MET A 229 -2.65 -2.31 -7.07
C MET A 229 -3.67 -1.45 -7.81
N LEU A 230 -3.36 -0.16 -7.94
CA LEU A 230 -3.94 0.77 -8.90
C LEU A 230 -2.96 0.88 -10.06
N VAL A 231 -3.40 0.55 -11.27
CA VAL A 231 -2.51 0.48 -12.43
C VAL A 231 -3.13 1.11 -13.67
N THR A 232 -2.26 1.60 -14.56
CA THR A 232 -2.64 2.05 -15.90
C THR A 232 -1.86 1.32 -16.96
N PHE A 233 -2.47 1.16 -18.13
CA PHE A 233 -1.86 0.50 -19.30
C PHE A 233 -2.54 0.90 -20.61
N ASP A 234 -1.85 0.74 -21.72
CA ASP A 234 -2.40 1.04 -23.02
C ASP A 234 -3.64 0.16 -23.31
N LYS A 235 -4.69 0.74 -23.90
CA LYS A 235 -5.92 0.03 -24.28
C LYS A 235 -5.67 -1.16 -25.20
N ARG A 236 -4.61 -1.12 -26.02
CA ARG A 236 -4.18 -2.20 -26.91
C ARG A 236 -3.78 -3.46 -26.13
N ASP A 237 -3.24 -3.28 -24.93
CA ASP A 237 -2.76 -4.37 -24.07
C ASP A 237 -3.87 -5.01 -23.22
N LYS A 238 -5.12 -4.58 -23.35
CA LYS A 238 -6.25 -5.06 -22.54
C LYS A 238 -6.34 -6.59 -22.46
N LYS A 239 -6.26 -7.27 -23.62
CA LYS A 239 -6.36 -8.74 -23.66
C LYS A 239 -5.18 -9.41 -22.97
N ALA A 240 -3.98 -8.86 -23.16
CA ALA A 240 -2.76 -9.35 -22.51
C ALA A 240 -2.82 -9.15 -20.99
N MET A 241 -3.26 -7.98 -20.52
CA MET A 241 -3.43 -7.71 -19.09
C MET A 241 -4.45 -8.64 -18.41
N ILE A 242 -5.58 -8.93 -19.08
CA ILE A 242 -6.55 -9.90 -18.55
C ILE A 242 -5.91 -11.30 -18.44
N ARG A 243 -5.14 -11.74 -19.45
CA ARG A 243 -4.41 -13.01 -19.38
C ARG A 243 -3.41 -13.05 -18.22
N ARG A 244 -2.64 -11.97 -18.00
CA ARG A 244 -1.69 -11.86 -16.86
C ARG A 244 -2.42 -11.93 -15.52
N ALA A 245 -3.57 -11.26 -15.40
CA ALA A 245 -4.40 -11.32 -14.19
C ALA A 245 -4.88 -12.78 -13.91
N ILE A 246 -5.34 -13.50 -14.92
CA ILE A 246 -5.73 -14.92 -14.77
C ILE A 246 -4.52 -15.77 -14.38
N GLN A 247 -3.38 -15.61 -15.05
CA GLN A 247 -2.14 -16.35 -14.78
C GLN A 247 -1.61 -16.13 -13.34
N SER A 248 -1.84 -14.94 -12.78
CA SER A 248 -1.47 -14.62 -11.39
C SER A 248 -2.59 -14.90 -10.39
N ARG A 249 -3.73 -15.47 -10.81
CA ARG A 249 -4.93 -15.66 -9.98
C ARG A 249 -5.39 -14.35 -9.30
N THR A 250 -5.20 -13.23 -9.99
CA THR A 250 -5.54 -11.90 -9.48
C THR A 250 -6.76 -11.38 -10.22
N LYS A 251 -7.79 -10.98 -9.49
CA LYS A 251 -8.93 -10.28 -10.09
C LYS A 251 -8.47 -8.90 -10.56
N LEU A 252 -8.69 -8.58 -11.84
CA LEU A 252 -8.43 -7.25 -12.40
C LEU A 252 -9.76 -6.58 -12.77
N THR A 253 -10.01 -5.41 -12.23
CA THR A 253 -11.21 -4.62 -12.50
C THR A 253 -10.83 -3.35 -13.26
N ILE A 254 -11.09 -3.32 -14.57
CA ILE A 254 -10.96 -2.09 -15.38
C ILE A 254 -12.21 -1.25 -15.11
N PHE A 255 -12.04 0.00 -14.69
CA PHE A 255 -13.15 0.84 -14.23
C PHE A 255 -13.16 2.25 -14.82
N ALA A 256 -12.05 2.68 -15.44
CA ALA A 256 -11.97 4.01 -16.06
C ALA A 256 -10.99 4.00 -17.25
N LYS A 257 -10.99 5.10 -17.97
CA LYS A 257 -9.92 5.47 -18.91
C LYS A 257 -9.43 6.89 -18.60
N THR A 258 -8.19 7.15 -18.91
CA THR A 258 -7.57 8.47 -18.76
C THR A 258 -8.02 9.42 -19.85
N ILE A 259 -8.20 10.68 -19.49
CA ILE A 259 -8.60 11.79 -20.38
C ILE A 259 -7.82 13.05 -20.02
N ARG A 260 -7.76 14.02 -20.94
CA ARG A 260 -7.32 15.39 -20.65
C ARG A 260 -8.40 16.12 -19.86
N ASN A 261 -8.31 16.06 -18.56
CA ASN A 261 -9.19 16.80 -17.64
C ASN A 261 -8.54 16.85 -16.25
N LYS A 262 -9.04 17.74 -15.40
CA LYS A 262 -8.64 17.76 -13.99
C LYS A 262 -9.44 16.72 -13.22
N TYR A 263 -8.77 15.93 -12.40
CA TYR A 263 -9.43 15.04 -11.44
C TYR A 263 -9.64 15.79 -10.11
N ILE A 264 -10.79 15.55 -9.49
CA ILE A 264 -11.14 16.12 -8.18
C ILE A 264 -11.47 14.95 -7.25
N ASN A 265 -10.69 14.80 -6.21
CA ASN A 265 -10.94 13.81 -5.16
C ASN A 265 -12.20 14.16 -4.36
N ARG A 266 -13.01 13.16 -4.04
CA ARG A 266 -14.25 13.28 -3.28
C ARG A 266 -14.17 12.67 -1.88
N CYS A 267 -13.00 12.15 -1.50
CA CYS A 267 -12.74 11.58 -0.18
C CYS A 267 -12.16 12.65 0.76
N LYS A 268 -12.39 12.48 2.05
CA LYS A 268 -11.71 13.28 3.08
C LYS A 268 -10.32 12.69 3.29
N SER A 269 -9.34 13.51 3.66
CA SER A 269 -8.03 13.04 4.09
C SER A 269 -8.16 12.11 5.30
N HIS A 270 -7.35 11.05 5.32
CA HIS A 270 -7.31 10.10 6.43
C HIS A 270 -6.33 10.55 7.54
N HIS A 271 -5.22 11.19 7.18
CA HIS A 271 -4.13 11.51 8.10
C HIS A 271 -4.35 12.80 8.90
N PHE A 272 -4.83 13.86 8.27
CA PHE A 272 -5.07 15.14 8.94
C PHE A 272 -6.55 15.51 8.84
N LYS A 273 -7.30 15.16 9.88
CA LYS A 273 -8.70 15.60 10.03
C LYS A 273 -8.70 17.02 10.59
N ARG A 274 -9.34 17.94 9.87
CA ARG A 274 -9.80 19.22 10.43
C ARG A 274 -11.18 19.04 11.02
#